data_f81fbbef3e789e2bb761c27065a01d9b
#
_entry.id   f81fbbef3e789e2bb761c27065a01d9b
#
_cell.length_a   1.000
_cell.length_b   1.000
_cell.length_c   1.000
_cell.angle_alpha   90.00
_cell.angle_beta   90.00
_cell.angle_gamma   90.00
#
_symmetry.space_group_name_H-M   'P 1'
#
loop_
_entity.id
_entity.type
_entity.pdbx_description
1 polymer ?
#
loop_
_entity_poly.entity_id
_entity_poly.type
_entity_poly.pdbx_seq_one_letter_code
_entity_poly.pdbx_strand_id
1 'polypeptide(L)'
;DEIFISDGAKEDCGNIQEIFSKDSKIAVCDPVYPVYVDTNVMAGRTGTYDAATGTWSNVIYMPCTKETNFAPEIPEETPDIIYLCFPNNPTGSTITKELLQKWVDYANEVGAVIIYDAAYEAYISEKEVPHSIYECDGARTCAIEIRSFSKKAGFTGVRLSATVIPKDVKSGDVMLHSLWARRHGTKFNGTSYIIQKAGE
;
A
#
# COMPACT_ATOMS: atom_id res chain seq x y z
N ASP A 1 12.38 9.97 -12.75
CA ASP A 1 12.57 9.32 -11.46
C ASP A 1 11.21 8.98 -10.89
N GLU A 2 11.05 7.72 -10.47
CA GLU A 2 9.79 7.18 -9.96
C GLU A 2 9.92 6.68 -8.52
N ILE A 3 11.14 6.82 -7.94
CA ILE A 3 11.46 6.38 -6.59
C ILE A 3 11.66 7.61 -5.72
N PHE A 4 10.94 7.64 -4.62
CA PHE A 4 10.98 8.71 -3.62
C PHE A 4 11.50 8.13 -2.30
N ILE A 5 12.60 8.69 -1.80
CA ILE A 5 13.20 8.26 -0.53
C ILE A 5 12.56 9.06 0.60
N SER A 6 12.16 8.36 1.65
CA SER A 6 11.46 8.92 2.81
C SER A 6 12.02 8.38 4.13
N ASP A 7 11.46 8.86 5.23
CA ASP A 7 11.88 8.56 6.59
C ASP A 7 11.05 7.46 7.27
N GLY A 8 10.48 6.56 6.46
CA GLY A 8 9.79 5.37 6.94
C GLY A 8 8.50 5.07 6.19
N ALA A 9 8.22 3.79 5.94
CA ALA A 9 7.03 3.34 5.23
C ALA A 9 5.72 3.75 5.94
N LYS A 10 5.72 3.84 7.28
CA LYS A 10 4.56 4.30 8.04
C LYS A 10 4.20 5.74 7.69
N GLU A 11 5.20 6.61 7.60
CA GLU A 11 5.04 8.01 7.22
C GLU A 11 4.51 8.12 5.80
N ASP A 12 5.03 7.31 4.87
CA ASP A 12 4.53 7.28 3.49
C ASP A 12 3.08 6.78 3.42
N CYS A 13 2.72 5.71 4.16
CA CYS A 13 1.33 5.24 4.28
C CYS A 13 0.39 6.33 4.80
N GLY A 14 0.83 7.12 5.78
CA GLY A 14 0.06 8.25 6.30
C GLY A 14 -0.05 9.40 5.31
N ASN A 15 1.04 9.70 4.63
CA ASN A 15 1.17 10.85 3.74
C ASN A 15 0.49 10.64 2.37
N ILE A 16 0.45 9.41 1.87
CA ILE A 16 -0.15 9.08 0.56
C ILE A 16 -1.64 9.44 0.50
N GLN A 17 -2.30 9.52 1.65
CA GLN A 17 -3.71 9.91 1.76
C GLN A 17 -4.01 11.28 1.15
N GLU A 18 -3.04 12.17 1.15
CA GLU A 18 -3.22 13.56 0.72
C GLU A 18 -3.33 13.73 -0.79
N ILE A 19 -2.99 12.69 -1.58
CA ILE A 19 -3.11 12.75 -3.05
C ILE A 19 -4.40 12.11 -3.58
N PHE A 20 -5.27 11.60 -2.69
CA PHE A 20 -6.55 11.01 -3.05
C PHE A 20 -7.74 11.88 -2.61
N SER A 21 -8.86 11.70 -3.29
CA SER A 21 -10.12 12.36 -2.91
C SER A 21 -10.58 11.91 -1.52
N LYS A 22 -11.28 12.80 -0.81
CA LYS A 22 -11.96 12.47 0.45
C LYS A 22 -13.11 11.48 0.27
N ASP A 23 -13.66 11.40 -0.93
CA ASP A 23 -14.76 10.51 -1.27
C ASP A 23 -14.27 9.13 -1.71
N SER A 24 -12.94 8.93 -1.85
CA SER A 24 -12.37 7.65 -2.26
C SER A 24 -12.69 6.56 -1.22
N LYS A 25 -13.21 5.45 -1.71
CA LYS A 25 -13.51 4.25 -0.92
C LYS A 25 -12.28 3.35 -0.86
N ILE A 26 -11.96 2.86 0.32
CA ILE A 26 -10.81 2.00 0.53
C ILE A 26 -11.22 0.55 0.77
N ALA A 27 -10.41 -0.40 0.28
CA ALA A 27 -10.47 -1.81 0.64
C ALA A 27 -9.19 -2.22 1.40
N VAL A 28 -9.36 -2.97 2.48
CA VAL A 28 -8.27 -3.48 3.33
C VAL A 28 -8.48 -4.96 3.63
N CYS A 29 -7.40 -5.74 3.75
CA CYS A 29 -7.49 -7.08 4.32
C CYS A 29 -8.01 -7.03 5.76
N ASP A 30 -8.67 -8.09 6.22
CA ASP A 30 -9.08 -8.23 7.61
C ASP A 30 -8.68 -9.64 8.12
N PRO A 31 -7.73 -9.74 9.05
CA PRO A 31 -7.02 -8.66 9.75
C PRO A 31 -5.91 -7.99 8.92
N VAL A 32 -5.62 -6.74 9.26
CA VAL A 32 -4.59 -5.93 8.57
C VAL A 32 -3.82 -5.04 9.56
N TYR A 33 -2.72 -4.48 9.10
CA TYR A 33 -1.98 -3.45 9.81
C TYR A 33 -2.87 -2.20 10.03
N PRO A 34 -3.17 -1.81 11.29
CA PRO A 34 -4.19 -0.79 11.59
C PRO A 34 -3.94 0.57 10.93
N VAL A 35 -2.69 0.89 10.64
CA VAL A 35 -2.28 2.19 10.08
C VAL A 35 -3.02 2.51 8.77
N TYR A 36 -3.37 1.52 7.95
CA TYR A 36 -4.10 1.78 6.70
C TYR A 36 -5.50 2.32 6.97
N VAL A 37 -6.19 1.77 7.97
CA VAL A 37 -7.51 2.27 8.39
C VAL A 37 -7.37 3.60 9.10
N ASP A 38 -6.48 3.70 10.10
CA ASP A 38 -6.30 4.88 10.94
C ASP A 38 -5.94 6.13 10.12
N THR A 39 -5.05 5.99 9.14
CA THR A 39 -4.66 7.12 8.28
C THR A 39 -5.79 7.59 7.38
N ASN A 40 -6.67 6.69 6.94
CA ASN A 40 -7.87 7.03 6.20
C ASN A 40 -8.94 7.66 7.10
N VAL A 41 -9.04 7.25 8.38
CA VAL A 41 -9.88 7.93 9.39
C VAL A 41 -9.40 9.38 9.58
N MET A 42 -8.08 9.57 9.74
CA MET A 42 -7.49 10.91 9.85
C MET A 42 -7.74 11.78 8.60
N ALA A 43 -7.79 11.16 7.44
CA ALA A 43 -8.14 11.83 6.18
C ALA A 43 -9.64 12.12 6.02
N GLY A 44 -10.49 11.59 6.90
CA GLY A 44 -11.92 11.85 6.92
C GLY A 44 -12.75 11.12 5.86
N ARG A 45 -12.25 9.98 5.31
CA ARG A 45 -12.95 9.25 4.23
C ARG A 45 -13.64 7.96 4.66
N THR A 46 -13.54 7.58 5.92
CA THR A 46 -14.03 6.26 6.39
C THR A 46 -15.50 6.22 6.80
N GLY A 47 -16.18 7.36 6.77
CA GLY A 47 -17.60 7.42 7.19
C GLY A 47 -17.78 7.34 8.70
N THR A 48 -18.82 6.62 9.15
CA THR A 48 -19.18 6.51 10.55
C THR A 48 -18.65 5.21 11.15
N TYR A 49 -18.14 5.29 12.38
CA TYR A 49 -17.69 4.11 13.13
C TYR A 49 -18.89 3.40 13.79
N ASP A 50 -18.96 2.10 13.59
CA ASP A 50 -19.90 1.22 14.29
C ASP A 50 -19.15 0.46 15.41
N ALA A 51 -19.46 0.81 16.65
CA ALA A 51 -18.84 0.20 17.83
C ALA A 51 -19.29 -1.25 18.07
N ALA A 52 -20.40 -1.70 17.49
CA ALA A 52 -20.88 -3.06 17.66
C ALA A 52 -20.08 -4.05 16.80
N THR A 53 -19.67 -3.63 15.61
CA THR A 53 -18.89 -4.43 14.67
C THR A 53 -17.40 -4.10 14.69
N GLY A 54 -17.01 -2.94 15.22
CA GLY A 54 -15.65 -2.42 15.19
C GLY A 54 -15.21 -1.93 13.80
N THR A 55 -16.16 -1.60 12.92
CA THR A 55 -15.90 -1.25 11.52
C THR A 55 -16.32 0.17 11.16
N TRP A 56 -15.79 0.68 10.06
CA TRP A 56 -16.15 1.97 9.48
C TRP A 56 -17.04 1.77 8.25
N SER A 57 -18.11 2.55 8.13
CA SER A 57 -19.16 2.36 7.11
C SER A 57 -18.69 2.55 5.66
N ASN A 58 -17.58 3.26 5.43
CA ASN A 58 -17.03 3.51 4.09
C ASN A 58 -15.68 2.80 3.86
N VAL A 59 -15.46 1.69 4.58
CA VAL A 59 -14.29 0.83 4.42
C VAL A 59 -14.76 -0.56 4.02
N ILE A 60 -14.23 -1.09 2.94
CA ILE A 60 -14.45 -2.46 2.50
C ILE A 60 -13.42 -3.34 3.23
N TYR A 61 -13.90 -4.21 4.11
CA TYR A 61 -13.08 -5.19 4.80
C TYR A 61 -13.11 -6.49 4.02
N MET A 62 -11.93 -6.98 3.60
CA MET A 62 -11.78 -8.21 2.83
C MET A 62 -11.31 -9.32 3.78
N PRO A 63 -12.18 -10.26 4.16
CA PRO A 63 -11.83 -11.30 5.13
C PRO A 63 -10.68 -12.19 4.62
N CYS A 64 -9.65 -12.33 5.46
CA CYS A 64 -8.51 -13.22 5.24
C CYS A 64 -8.57 -14.35 6.25
N THR A 65 -9.31 -15.41 5.92
CA THR A 65 -9.62 -16.52 6.81
C THR A 65 -8.80 -17.77 6.48
N LYS A 66 -8.90 -18.78 7.33
CA LYS A 66 -8.26 -20.07 7.07
C LYS A 66 -8.78 -20.74 5.80
N GLU A 67 -10.07 -20.56 5.51
CA GLU A 67 -10.76 -21.11 4.33
C GLU A 67 -10.24 -20.50 3.03
N THR A 68 -9.85 -19.22 3.06
CA THR A 68 -9.24 -18.51 1.93
C THR A 68 -7.70 -18.61 1.93
N ASN A 69 -7.14 -19.42 2.80
CA ASN A 69 -5.69 -19.49 3.03
C ASN A 69 -5.08 -18.11 3.36
N PHE A 70 -5.84 -17.30 4.09
CA PHE A 70 -5.49 -15.92 4.46
C PHE A 70 -5.21 -14.98 3.29
N ALA A 71 -5.65 -15.32 2.09
CA ALA A 71 -5.64 -14.42 0.94
C ALA A 71 -7.01 -13.72 0.82
N PRO A 72 -7.05 -12.42 0.52
CA PRO A 72 -8.32 -11.72 0.30
C PRO A 72 -8.93 -12.11 -1.03
N GLU A 73 -10.27 -12.15 -1.07
CA GLU A 73 -11.03 -12.27 -2.31
C GLU A 73 -11.41 -10.88 -2.84
N ILE A 74 -11.61 -10.77 -4.15
CA ILE A 74 -12.05 -9.52 -4.79
C ILE A 74 -13.44 -9.18 -4.25
N PRO A 75 -13.65 -7.97 -3.70
CA PRO A 75 -14.91 -7.60 -3.10
C PRO A 75 -15.99 -7.34 -4.15
N GLU A 76 -17.26 -7.51 -3.76
CA GLU A 76 -18.42 -7.18 -4.62
C GLU A 76 -18.54 -5.66 -4.85
N GLU A 77 -18.21 -4.89 -3.82
CA GLU A 77 -18.21 -3.44 -3.90
C GLU A 77 -16.87 -2.92 -4.45
N THR A 78 -16.93 -2.02 -5.43
CA THR A 78 -15.74 -1.48 -6.09
C THR A 78 -15.04 -0.43 -5.21
N PRO A 79 -13.77 -0.65 -4.81
CA PRO A 79 -12.95 0.36 -4.14
C PRO A 79 -12.27 1.30 -5.13
N ASP A 80 -11.87 2.48 -4.65
CA ASP A 80 -10.94 3.38 -5.36
C ASP A 80 -9.48 3.09 -4.99
N ILE A 81 -9.25 2.63 -3.75
CA ILE A 81 -7.92 2.36 -3.21
C ILE A 81 -7.93 0.98 -2.55
N ILE A 82 -6.95 0.14 -2.90
CA ILE A 82 -6.80 -1.21 -2.37
C ILE A 82 -5.48 -1.29 -1.62
N TYR A 83 -5.52 -1.60 -0.32
CA TYR A 83 -4.32 -1.86 0.46
C TYR A 83 -4.00 -3.34 0.47
N LEU A 84 -2.84 -3.71 -0.04
CA LEU A 84 -2.30 -5.07 0.01
C LEU A 84 -0.93 -5.06 0.69
N CYS A 85 -0.71 -5.98 1.60
CA CYS A 85 0.56 -6.16 2.30
C CYS A 85 0.91 -7.64 2.30
N PHE A 86 1.98 -8.02 1.60
CA PHE A 86 2.43 -9.40 1.58
C PHE A 86 3.96 -9.48 1.62
N PRO A 87 4.53 -10.24 2.58
CA PRO A 87 3.84 -10.92 3.69
C PRO A 87 2.99 -9.99 4.56
N ASN A 88 1.78 -10.46 4.94
CA ASN A 88 0.81 -9.63 5.65
C ASN A 88 1.17 -9.44 7.13
N ASN A 89 0.89 -8.27 7.64
CA ASN A 89 0.86 -7.97 9.07
C ASN A 89 -0.61 -7.87 9.51
N PRO A 90 -1.15 -8.78 10.39
CA PRO A 90 -0.41 -9.60 11.36
C PRO A 90 -0.25 -11.07 11.01
N THR A 91 -0.83 -11.59 9.93
CA THR A 91 -0.96 -13.04 9.70
C THR A 91 0.33 -13.71 9.25
N GLY A 92 1.26 -12.96 8.64
CA GLY A 92 2.46 -13.50 8.00
C GLY A 92 2.18 -14.24 6.68
N SER A 93 0.92 -14.25 6.21
CA SER A 93 0.54 -14.89 4.96
C SER A 93 1.17 -14.22 3.75
N THR A 94 1.46 -15.00 2.73
CA THR A 94 1.95 -14.57 1.42
C THR A 94 0.87 -14.74 0.37
N ILE A 95 1.11 -14.22 -0.82
CA ILE A 95 0.23 -14.36 -1.98
C ILE A 95 1.04 -14.89 -3.16
N THR A 96 0.47 -15.80 -3.95
CA THR A 96 1.13 -16.26 -5.18
C THR A 96 1.11 -15.20 -6.25
N LYS A 97 2.01 -15.30 -7.22
CA LYS A 97 2.05 -14.37 -8.35
C LYS A 97 0.74 -14.36 -9.14
N GLU A 98 0.11 -15.52 -9.32
CA GLU A 98 -1.16 -15.65 -10.04
C GLU A 98 -2.30 -14.92 -9.31
N LEU A 99 -2.35 -15.00 -7.98
CA LEU A 99 -3.36 -14.27 -7.20
C LEU A 99 -3.07 -12.77 -7.18
N LEU A 100 -1.81 -12.37 -7.06
CA LEU A 100 -1.43 -10.95 -7.12
C LEU A 100 -1.72 -10.37 -8.51
N GLN A 101 -1.51 -11.15 -9.59
CA GLN A 101 -1.87 -10.74 -10.96
C GLN A 101 -3.37 -10.47 -11.09
N LYS A 102 -4.24 -11.31 -10.50
CA LYS A 102 -5.69 -11.05 -10.49
C LYS A 102 -6.06 -9.72 -9.85
N TRP A 103 -5.35 -9.32 -8.79
CA TRP A 103 -5.55 -8.01 -8.16
C TRP A 103 -5.12 -6.86 -9.05
N VAL A 104 -4.01 -7.02 -9.78
CA VAL A 104 -3.53 -6.03 -10.75
C VAL A 104 -4.51 -5.91 -11.92
N ASP A 105 -4.99 -7.03 -12.45
CA ASP A 105 -5.97 -7.06 -13.54
C ASP A 105 -7.27 -6.38 -13.11
N TYR A 106 -7.80 -6.74 -11.94
CA TYR A 106 -9.00 -6.13 -11.35
C TYR A 106 -8.84 -4.62 -11.14
N ALA A 107 -7.72 -4.18 -10.55
CA ALA A 107 -7.49 -2.77 -10.31
C ALA A 107 -7.45 -1.95 -11.62
N ASN A 108 -6.82 -2.50 -12.66
CA ASN A 108 -6.83 -1.88 -14.00
C ASN A 108 -8.23 -1.85 -14.62
N GLU A 109 -9.01 -2.92 -14.45
CA GLU A 109 -10.38 -3.02 -14.98
C GLU A 109 -11.31 -1.97 -14.36
N VAL A 110 -11.26 -1.81 -13.02
CA VAL A 110 -12.17 -0.90 -12.32
C VAL A 110 -11.60 0.52 -12.13
N GLY A 111 -10.34 0.74 -12.49
CA GLY A 111 -9.66 2.03 -12.30
C GLY A 111 -9.23 2.32 -10.86
N ALA A 112 -9.12 1.30 -10.02
CA ALA A 112 -8.62 1.41 -8.66
C ALA A 112 -7.10 1.53 -8.59
N VAL A 113 -6.58 2.04 -7.47
CA VAL A 113 -5.14 2.12 -7.20
C VAL A 113 -4.77 1.17 -6.07
N ILE A 114 -3.80 0.29 -6.32
CA ILE A 114 -3.23 -0.58 -5.30
C ILE A 114 -2.10 0.16 -4.57
N ILE A 115 -2.17 0.22 -3.25
CA ILE A 115 -1.06 0.57 -2.38
C ILE A 115 -0.49 -0.74 -1.83
N TYR A 116 0.64 -1.15 -2.38
CA TYR A 116 1.31 -2.40 -2.03
C TYR A 116 2.42 -2.14 -1.01
N ASP A 117 2.22 -2.63 0.22
CA ASP A 117 3.23 -2.53 1.28
C ASP A 117 4.14 -3.77 1.27
N ALA A 118 5.36 -3.58 0.80
CA ALA A 118 6.40 -4.60 0.70
C ALA A 118 7.38 -4.57 1.89
N ALA A 119 6.93 -4.14 3.08
CA ALA A 119 7.80 -3.99 4.25
C ALA A 119 8.47 -5.28 4.71
N TYR A 120 7.87 -6.44 4.41
CA TYR A 120 8.34 -7.76 4.81
C TYR A 120 8.88 -8.61 3.65
N GLU A 121 9.06 -8.04 2.45
CA GLU A 121 9.49 -8.76 1.24
C GLU A 121 10.79 -9.54 1.41
N ALA A 122 11.71 -9.05 2.24
CA ALA A 122 12.99 -9.69 2.50
C ALA A 122 12.89 -11.02 3.28
N TYR A 123 11.72 -11.33 3.84
CA TYR A 123 11.47 -12.58 4.56
C TYR A 123 10.83 -13.67 3.69
N ILE A 124 10.52 -13.35 2.43
CA ILE A 124 10.03 -14.34 1.47
C ILE A 124 11.16 -15.31 1.13
N SER A 125 10.90 -16.60 1.29
CA SER A 125 11.85 -17.69 0.97
C SER A 125 11.40 -18.56 -0.20
N GLU A 126 10.11 -18.52 -0.53
CA GLU A 126 9.51 -19.28 -1.61
C GLU A 126 9.71 -18.58 -2.96
N LYS A 127 10.17 -19.32 -3.96
CA LYS A 127 10.48 -18.77 -5.29
C LYS A 127 9.26 -18.27 -6.08
N GLU A 128 8.09 -18.85 -5.79
CA GLU A 128 6.84 -18.54 -6.48
C GLU A 128 6.15 -17.29 -5.89
N VAL A 129 6.60 -16.80 -4.74
CA VAL A 129 6.03 -15.63 -4.08
C VAL A 129 6.74 -14.37 -4.57
N PRO A 130 6.02 -13.40 -5.14
CA PRO A 130 6.64 -12.20 -5.67
C PRO A 130 7.19 -11.31 -4.56
N HIS A 131 8.36 -10.72 -4.79
CA HIS A 131 8.98 -9.73 -3.90
C HIS A 131 8.55 -8.29 -4.21
N SER A 132 7.86 -8.10 -5.33
CA SER A 132 7.38 -6.80 -5.79
C SER A 132 6.09 -6.98 -6.57
N ILE A 133 5.16 -6.03 -6.42
CA ILE A 133 3.97 -6.01 -7.26
C ILE A 133 4.32 -5.80 -8.74
N TYR A 134 5.47 -5.19 -9.02
CA TYR A 134 5.93 -4.96 -10.40
C TYR A 134 6.46 -6.21 -11.12
N GLU A 135 6.44 -7.35 -10.46
CA GLU A 135 6.59 -8.65 -11.13
C GLU A 135 5.31 -9.10 -11.86
N CYS A 136 4.19 -8.40 -11.61
CA CYS A 136 2.91 -8.61 -12.30
C CYS A 136 2.77 -7.67 -13.50
N ASP A 137 2.24 -8.21 -14.61
CA ASP A 137 2.00 -7.46 -15.83
C ASP A 137 0.92 -6.39 -15.59
N GLY A 138 1.15 -5.17 -16.07
CA GLY A 138 0.21 -4.06 -15.90
C GLY A 138 0.24 -3.37 -14.52
N ALA A 139 1.06 -3.81 -13.56
CA ALA A 139 1.12 -3.20 -12.24
C ALA A 139 1.56 -1.73 -12.28
N ARG A 140 2.38 -1.35 -13.25
CA ARG A 140 2.87 0.03 -13.40
C ARG A 140 1.79 1.06 -13.71
N THR A 141 0.61 0.63 -14.13
CA THR A 141 -0.53 1.53 -14.44
C THR A 141 -1.49 1.71 -13.27
N CYS A 142 -1.45 0.83 -12.25
CA CYS A 142 -2.41 0.83 -11.15
C CYS A 142 -1.80 0.70 -9.76
N ALA A 143 -0.48 0.51 -9.61
CA ALA A 143 0.11 0.23 -8.30
C ALA A 143 1.17 1.22 -7.86
N ILE A 144 1.15 1.54 -6.57
CA ILE A 144 2.19 2.24 -5.80
C ILE A 144 2.79 1.23 -4.84
N GLU A 145 4.13 1.09 -4.81
CA GLU A 145 4.81 0.19 -3.90
C GLU A 145 5.58 0.95 -2.83
N ILE A 146 5.39 0.55 -1.57
CA ILE A 146 6.10 1.13 -0.42
C ILE A 146 7.08 0.09 0.12
N ARG A 147 8.37 0.42 0.17
CA ARG A 147 9.45 -0.43 0.69
C ARG A 147 10.02 0.14 1.98
N SER A 148 10.24 -0.74 2.95
CA SER A 148 10.75 -0.37 4.27
C SER A 148 12.12 -0.97 4.55
N PHE A 149 13.04 -0.15 5.06
CA PHE A 149 14.30 -0.64 5.62
C PHE A 149 14.20 -0.97 7.11
N SER A 150 13.06 -0.65 7.74
CA SER A 150 12.83 -0.88 9.17
C SER A 150 13.02 -2.33 9.58
N LYS A 151 12.65 -3.28 8.71
CA LYS A 151 12.70 -4.72 9.01
C LYS A 151 13.98 -5.35 8.48
N LYS A 152 14.21 -5.31 7.17
CA LYS A 152 15.34 -5.99 6.53
C LYS A 152 16.72 -5.47 6.97
N ALA A 153 16.84 -4.19 7.25
CA ALA A 153 18.09 -3.55 7.67
C ALA A 153 18.14 -3.20 9.17
N GLY A 154 17.07 -3.48 9.92
CA GLY A 154 16.98 -3.07 11.32
C GLY A 154 16.86 -1.55 11.54
N PHE A 155 16.43 -0.81 10.53
CA PHE A 155 16.38 0.66 10.51
C PHE A 155 15.10 1.25 11.14
N THR A 156 14.43 0.49 12.03
CA THR A 156 13.20 0.97 12.68
C THR A 156 13.38 2.33 13.38
N GLY A 157 14.52 2.51 14.07
CA GLY A 157 14.82 3.75 14.79
C GLY A 157 15.60 4.79 13.99
N VAL A 158 16.17 4.42 12.82
CA VAL A 158 16.97 5.35 12.00
C VAL A 158 16.23 5.90 10.80
N ARG A 159 15.09 5.33 10.46
CA ARG A 159 14.08 5.83 9.52
C ARG A 159 14.55 5.91 8.06
N LEU A 160 14.21 4.86 7.27
CA LEU A 160 14.44 4.85 5.81
C LEU A 160 13.36 4.03 5.12
N SER A 161 12.83 4.57 4.04
CA SER A 161 11.89 3.91 3.12
C SER A 161 12.09 4.40 1.70
N ALA A 162 11.49 3.69 0.76
CA ALA A 162 11.38 4.09 -0.62
C ALA A 162 9.95 3.83 -1.11
N THR A 163 9.32 4.84 -1.68
CA THR A 163 8.02 4.72 -2.33
C THR A 163 8.21 4.82 -3.84
N VAL A 164 7.74 3.80 -4.56
CA VAL A 164 7.78 3.73 -6.01
C VAL A 164 6.42 4.12 -6.56
N ILE A 165 6.37 5.18 -7.34
CA ILE A 165 5.17 5.65 -8.03
C ILE A 165 5.49 5.80 -9.51
N PRO A 166 5.10 4.84 -10.34
CA PRO A 166 5.28 4.93 -11.78
C PRO A 166 4.58 6.16 -12.37
N LYS A 167 5.14 6.70 -13.43
CA LYS A 167 4.57 7.88 -14.10
C LYS A 167 3.22 7.57 -14.75
N ASP A 168 2.94 6.30 -15.02
CA ASP A 168 1.72 5.85 -15.67
C ASP A 168 0.56 5.59 -14.69
N VAL A 169 0.82 5.59 -13.37
CA VAL A 169 -0.23 5.41 -12.35
C VAL A 169 -1.13 6.64 -12.29
N LYS A 170 -2.44 6.38 -12.40
CA LYS A 170 -3.46 7.44 -12.34
C LYS A 170 -4.67 7.01 -11.51
N SER A 171 -5.41 7.99 -11.01
CA SER A 171 -6.74 7.84 -10.45
C SER A 171 -7.70 8.71 -11.26
N GLY A 172 -8.61 8.09 -12.02
CA GLY A 172 -9.33 8.77 -13.08
C GLY A 172 -8.36 9.39 -14.10
N ASP A 173 -8.48 10.68 -14.34
CA ASP A 173 -7.60 11.41 -15.29
C ASP A 173 -6.36 12.04 -14.61
N VAL A 174 -6.17 11.81 -13.31
CA VAL A 174 -5.12 12.48 -12.54
C VAL A 174 -3.90 11.58 -12.38
N MET A 175 -2.72 12.08 -12.80
CA MET A 175 -1.44 11.39 -12.67
C MET A 175 -0.92 11.49 -11.24
N LEU A 176 -0.87 10.37 -10.52
CA LEU A 176 -0.51 10.35 -9.09
C LEU A 176 0.96 10.66 -8.84
N HIS A 177 1.84 10.29 -9.77
CA HIS A 177 3.27 10.61 -9.67
C HIS A 177 3.50 12.12 -9.49
N SER A 178 2.84 12.95 -10.30
CA SER A 178 3.01 14.41 -10.24
C SER A 178 2.46 15.00 -8.95
N LEU A 179 1.34 14.48 -8.45
CA LEU A 179 0.76 14.89 -7.16
C LEU A 179 1.70 14.53 -6.00
N TRP A 180 2.20 13.30 -6.00
CA TRP A 180 3.13 12.87 -4.96
C TRP A 180 4.44 13.66 -5.00
N ALA A 181 5.04 13.85 -6.16
CA ALA A 181 6.26 14.63 -6.31
C ALA A 181 6.09 16.05 -5.74
N ARG A 182 4.96 16.71 -6.03
CA ARG A 182 4.65 18.03 -5.48
C ARG A 182 4.42 17.99 -3.97
N ARG A 183 3.59 17.04 -3.49
CA ARG A 183 3.32 16.88 -2.06
C ARG A 183 4.59 16.60 -1.29
N HIS A 184 5.38 15.64 -1.74
CA HIS A 184 6.62 15.22 -1.12
C HIS A 184 7.62 16.38 -1.07
N GLY A 185 7.89 17.04 -2.19
CA GLY A 185 8.79 18.18 -2.24
C GLY A 185 8.32 19.45 -1.50
N THR A 186 7.02 19.52 -1.14
CA THR A 186 6.48 20.64 -0.35
C THR A 186 6.63 20.41 1.15
N LYS A 187 6.47 19.17 1.62
CA LYS A 187 6.41 18.84 3.05
C LYS A 187 7.63 18.11 3.59
N PHE A 188 8.56 17.71 2.71
CA PHE A 188 9.67 16.87 3.09
C PHE A 188 10.94 17.26 2.33
N ASN A 189 12.01 17.59 3.08
CA ASN A 189 13.30 17.95 2.49
C ASN A 189 14.23 16.76 2.23
N GLY A 190 13.85 15.58 2.69
CA GLY A 190 14.62 14.36 2.58
C GLY A 190 15.03 13.79 3.93
N THR A 191 15.24 12.47 3.98
CA THR A 191 15.82 11.82 5.16
C THR A 191 17.32 12.12 5.26
N SER A 192 17.89 11.90 6.42
CA SER A 192 19.32 12.16 6.70
C SER A 192 20.21 11.52 5.62
N TYR A 193 21.16 12.29 5.08
CA TYR A 193 22.14 11.80 4.10
C TYR A 193 22.94 10.61 4.62
N ILE A 194 23.30 10.61 5.91
CA ILE A 194 24.01 9.51 6.56
C ILE A 194 23.17 8.23 6.51
N ILE A 195 21.86 8.35 6.76
CA ILE A 195 20.95 7.20 6.72
C ILE A 195 20.76 6.68 5.30
N GLN A 196 20.68 7.57 4.31
CA GLN A 196 20.62 7.15 2.90
C GLN A 196 21.89 6.37 2.51
N LYS A 197 23.06 6.87 2.89
CA LYS A 197 24.35 6.18 2.64
C LYS A 197 24.47 4.84 3.37
N ALA A 198 23.89 4.71 4.54
CA ALA A 198 23.86 3.43 5.27
C ALA A 198 22.90 2.41 4.63
N GLY A 199 21.94 2.87 3.85
CA GLY A 199 20.95 2.03 3.15
C GLY A 199 21.38 1.55 1.75
N GLU A 200 22.45 2.12 1.20
CA GLU A 200 23.07 1.68 -0.07
C GLU A 200 23.76 0.31 0.09
#